data_18316672a7d36068b3b9be00d5f0b4b1
#
_entry.id   18316672a7d36068b3b9be00d5f0b4b1
#
_cell.length_a   1.000
_cell.length_b   1.000
_cell.length_c   1.000
_cell.angle_alpha   90.00
_cell.angle_beta   90.00
_cell.angle_gamma   90.00
#
_symmetry.space_group_name_H-M   'P 1'
#
loop_
_entity.id
_entity.type
_entity.pdbx_description
1 polymer ?
#
loop_
_entity_poly.entity_id
_entity_poly.type
_entity_poly.pdbx_seq_one_letter_code
_entity_poly.pdbx_strand_id
1 'polypeptide(L)'
;MPSDALELIAENRSFGGWHRRYRHRSAVLDCEMIFAVYLPPQAESTRVPALWWLSGLTCTDENFMQKAGAHGVAAELGVAIIAPDTSPRGTDLPGEHDRYDFGSGAGFYVNATQAPWNAHYRMYDYVTEELPALVGEHLPLNGRHAISGHSMGGHGALVCALRNPGQYTSVSAFAPIANPTQCA
;
A
#
# COMPACT_ATOMS: atom_id res chain seq x y z
N MET A 1 -11.54 -22.94 -6.56
CA MET A 1 -11.20 -21.52 -6.32
C MET A 1 -10.17 -21.53 -5.22
N PRO A 2 -8.92 -21.05 -5.41
CA PRO A 2 -8.06 -20.80 -4.26
C PRO A 2 -8.77 -19.75 -3.43
N SER A 3 -8.95 -20.01 -2.15
CA SER A 3 -9.53 -19.02 -1.23
C SER A 3 -8.64 -17.78 -1.24
N ASP A 4 -9.23 -16.58 -1.38
CA ASP A 4 -8.58 -15.29 -1.13
C ASP A 4 -8.25 -15.17 0.38
N ALA A 5 -7.52 -16.15 0.89
CA ALA A 5 -7.21 -16.28 2.30
C ALA A 5 -6.17 -15.23 2.65
N LEU A 6 -6.59 -14.26 3.44
CA LEU A 6 -5.70 -13.30 4.06
C LEU A 6 -4.92 -13.99 5.18
N GLU A 7 -3.64 -14.25 4.95
CA GLU A 7 -2.76 -14.91 5.91
C GLU A 7 -2.10 -13.89 6.83
N LEU A 8 -2.32 -13.99 8.13
CA LEU A 8 -1.59 -13.20 9.14
C LEU A 8 -0.19 -13.80 9.31
N ILE A 9 0.85 -13.08 8.88
CA ILE A 9 2.24 -13.56 8.93
C ILE A 9 3.06 -12.97 10.08
N ALA A 10 2.63 -11.83 10.65
CA ALA A 10 3.25 -11.24 11.83
C ALA A 10 2.26 -10.35 12.58
N GLU A 11 2.38 -10.33 13.92
CA GLU A 11 1.55 -9.51 14.80
C GLU A 11 2.35 -9.01 15.99
N ASN A 12 2.24 -7.72 16.30
CA ASN A 12 2.90 -7.09 17.43
C ASN A 12 2.00 -6.02 18.06
N ARG A 13 2.01 -5.90 19.40
CA ARG A 13 1.36 -4.77 20.08
C ARG A 13 2.15 -3.48 19.90
N SER A 14 1.43 -2.39 19.62
CA SER A 14 2.00 -1.05 19.47
C SER A 14 0.98 0.00 19.90
N PHE A 15 1.31 0.85 20.86
CA PHE A 15 0.43 1.92 21.40
C PHE A 15 -1.00 1.48 21.70
N GLY A 16 -1.13 0.30 22.33
CA GLY A 16 -2.42 -0.30 22.67
C GLY A 16 -3.19 -0.94 21.50
N GLY A 17 -2.79 -0.68 20.28
CA GLY A 17 -3.32 -1.30 19.07
C GLY A 17 -2.47 -2.47 18.57
N TRP A 18 -2.66 -2.85 17.32
CA TRP A 18 -1.98 -3.96 16.68
C TRP A 18 -1.27 -3.52 15.40
N HIS A 19 0.01 -3.79 15.29
CA HIS A 19 0.75 -3.80 14.04
C HIS A 19 0.76 -5.23 13.50
N ARG A 20 0.15 -5.43 12.34
CA ARG A 20 -0.01 -6.73 11.68
C ARG A 20 0.55 -6.68 10.27
N ARG A 21 1.10 -7.82 9.83
CA ARG A 21 1.47 -8.02 8.43
C ARG A 21 0.67 -9.18 7.87
N TYR A 22 0.19 -8.98 6.67
CA TYR A 22 -0.63 -9.95 5.96
C TYR A 22 -0.02 -10.31 4.62
N ARG A 23 -0.21 -11.56 4.23
CA ARG A 23 0.10 -12.08 2.90
C ARG A 23 -1.19 -12.50 2.23
N HIS A 24 -1.28 -12.29 0.91
CA HIS A 24 -2.35 -12.81 0.09
C HIS A 24 -1.88 -13.04 -1.35
N ARG A 25 -2.59 -13.87 -2.09
CA ARG A 25 -2.40 -13.99 -3.53
C ARG A 25 -3.15 -12.86 -4.24
N SER A 26 -2.43 -11.96 -4.90
CA SER A 26 -3.03 -10.92 -5.73
C SER A 26 -3.43 -11.50 -7.09
N ALA A 27 -4.70 -11.31 -7.46
CA ALA A 27 -5.19 -11.67 -8.79
C ALA A 27 -4.76 -10.63 -9.85
N VAL A 28 -4.68 -9.35 -9.44
CA VAL A 28 -4.28 -8.23 -10.31
C VAL A 28 -2.81 -8.32 -10.69
N LEU A 29 -1.94 -8.70 -9.74
CA LEU A 29 -0.49 -8.76 -9.94
C LEU A 29 0.01 -10.16 -10.28
N ASP A 30 -0.87 -11.16 -10.18
CA ASP A 30 -0.56 -12.59 -10.35
C ASP A 30 0.67 -13.05 -9.55
N CYS A 31 0.81 -12.55 -8.33
CA CYS A 31 1.88 -12.93 -7.40
C CYS A 31 1.42 -12.87 -5.95
N GLU A 32 2.25 -13.36 -5.03
CA GLU A 32 2.03 -13.12 -3.60
C GLU A 32 2.39 -11.67 -3.26
N MET A 33 1.49 -11.02 -2.51
CA MET A 33 1.71 -9.65 -2.01
C MET A 33 1.66 -9.62 -0.50
N ILE A 34 2.44 -8.70 0.06
CA ILE A 34 2.46 -8.42 1.49
C ILE A 34 2.05 -6.95 1.70
N PHE A 35 1.29 -6.73 2.76
CA PHE A 35 1.00 -5.39 3.25
C PHE A 35 0.99 -5.37 4.77
N ALA A 36 1.32 -4.24 5.35
CA ALA A 36 1.27 -4.00 6.79
C ALA A 36 0.05 -3.15 7.14
N VAL A 37 -0.51 -3.42 8.32
CA VAL A 37 -1.64 -2.67 8.88
C VAL A 37 -1.33 -2.31 10.32
N TYR A 38 -1.57 -1.06 10.70
CA TYR A 38 -1.76 -0.69 12.08
C TYR A 38 -3.25 -0.53 12.36
N LEU A 39 -3.78 -1.26 13.33
CA LEU A 39 -5.13 -1.14 13.83
C LEU A 39 -5.08 -0.44 15.20
N PRO A 40 -5.70 0.74 15.37
CA PRO A 40 -5.72 1.45 16.65
C PRO A 40 -6.58 0.70 17.67
N PRO A 41 -6.44 0.97 18.99
CA PRO A 41 -7.22 0.29 20.02
C PRO A 41 -8.74 0.33 19.78
N GLN A 42 -9.23 1.42 19.22
CA GLN A 42 -10.67 1.61 18.90
C GLN A 42 -11.20 0.57 17.92
N ALA A 43 -10.33 0.00 17.07
CA ALA A 43 -10.70 -1.02 16.09
C ALA A 43 -11.15 -2.34 16.74
N GLU A 44 -10.90 -2.54 18.03
CA GLU A 44 -11.41 -3.71 18.78
C GLU A 44 -12.93 -3.63 19.02
N SER A 45 -13.52 -2.43 19.00
CA SER A 45 -14.95 -2.22 19.32
C SER A 45 -15.74 -1.50 18.24
N THR A 46 -15.09 -0.78 17.33
CA THR A 46 -15.76 -0.01 16.28
C THR A 46 -15.02 -0.15 14.95
N ARG A 47 -15.71 0.20 13.85
CA ARG A 47 -15.04 0.36 12.56
C ARG A 47 -14.38 1.74 12.50
N VAL A 48 -13.13 1.79 12.04
CA VAL A 48 -12.29 2.99 12.02
C VAL A 48 -11.98 3.46 10.58
N PRO A 49 -11.67 4.76 10.38
CA PRO A 49 -11.15 5.23 9.09
C PRO A 49 -9.72 4.73 8.84
N ALA A 50 -9.29 4.73 7.59
CA ALA A 50 -7.97 4.28 7.20
C ALA A 50 -7.16 5.36 6.48
N LEU A 51 -5.87 5.46 6.82
CA LEU A 51 -4.85 6.16 6.07
C LEU A 51 -4.06 5.13 5.23
N TRP A 52 -4.10 5.28 3.93
CA TRP A 52 -3.24 4.56 3.01
C TRP A 52 -1.89 5.26 2.93
N TRP A 53 -0.83 4.53 3.22
CA TRP A 53 0.53 5.03 3.09
C TRP A 53 1.24 4.35 1.94
N LEU A 54 1.66 5.13 0.94
CA LEU A 54 2.44 4.68 -0.19
C LEU A 54 3.91 5.04 0.01
N SER A 55 4.76 4.03 0.10
CA SER A 55 6.19 4.20 0.35
C SER A 55 6.97 4.57 -0.93
N GLY A 56 8.17 5.09 -0.76
CA GLY A 56 9.08 5.46 -1.84
C GLY A 56 9.83 4.27 -2.44
N LEU A 57 10.74 4.56 -3.38
CA LEU A 57 11.58 3.57 -4.05
C LEU A 57 12.31 2.67 -3.04
N THR A 58 12.43 1.40 -3.40
CA THR A 58 13.14 0.35 -2.65
C THR A 58 12.55 -0.02 -1.29
N CYS A 59 11.50 0.68 -0.84
CA CYS A 59 10.81 0.34 0.39
C CYS A 59 9.94 -0.91 0.22
N THR A 60 9.52 -1.45 1.37
CA THR A 60 8.52 -2.50 1.52
C THR A 60 7.34 -1.99 2.37
N ASP A 61 6.42 -2.85 2.69
CA ASP A 61 5.33 -2.62 3.65
C ASP A 61 5.81 -2.17 5.04
N GLU A 62 7.04 -2.52 5.43
CA GLU A 62 7.56 -2.31 6.78
C GLU A 62 8.23 -0.95 7.01
N ASN A 63 8.80 -0.33 5.97
CA ASN A 63 9.66 0.84 6.17
C ASN A 63 8.96 1.97 6.93
N PHE A 64 7.76 2.34 6.52
CA PHE A 64 6.99 3.38 7.20
C PHE A 64 6.57 2.93 8.60
N MET A 65 6.04 1.72 8.72
CA MET A 65 5.52 1.19 9.97
C MET A 65 6.57 1.15 11.08
N GLN A 66 7.83 0.85 10.72
CA GLN A 66 8.92 0.75 11.68
C GLN A 66 9.62 2.07 11.98
N LYS A 67 9.64 3.02 11.02
CA LYS A 67 10.50 4.19 11.09
C LYS A 67 9.77 5.53 11.31
N ALA A 68 8.50 5.64 10.92
CA ALA A 68 7.80 6.91 10.95
C ALA A 68 7.31 7.33 12.34
N GLY A 69 7.22 6.41 13.30
CA GLY A 69 6.65 6.70 14.63
C GLY A 69 5.16 7.07 14.60
N ALA A 70 4.44 6.72 13.54
CA ALA A 70 3.07 7.16 13.30
C ALA A 70 2.01 6.45 14.17
N HIS A 71 2.31 5.28 14.73
CA HIS A 71 1.34 4.47 15.46
C HIS A 71 0.77 5.18 16.69
N GLY A 72 1.56 6.00 17.40
CA GLY A 72 1.09 6.74 18.58
C GLY A 72 -0.03 7.72 18.22
N VAL A 73 0.20 8.56 17.23
CA VAL A 73 -0.80 9.52 16.74
C VAL A 73 -2.01 8.80 16.11
N ALA A 74 -1.79 7.71 15.39
CA ALA A 74 -2.85 6.90 14.83
C ALA A 74 -3.75 6.27 15.91
N ALA A 75 -3.15 5.83 17.04
CA ALA A 75 -3.89 5.35 18.21
C ALA A 75 -4.75 6.45 18.85
N GLU A 76 -4.19 7.64 19.04
CA GLU A 76 -4.91 8.80 19.60
C GLU A 76 -6.10 9.21 18.73
N LEU A 77 -5.92 9.24 17.41
CA LEU A 77 -6.94 9.65 16.45
C LEU A 77 -7.93 8.55 16.08
N GLY A 78 -7.69 7.29 16.45
CA GLY A 78 -8.52 6.17 16.07
C GLY A 78 -8.47 5.88 14.56
N VAL A 79 -7.29 6.00 13.92
CA VAL A 79 -7.09 5.82 12.49
C VAL A 79 -6.26 4.57 12.23
N ALA A 80 -6.73 3.67 11.38
CA ALA A 80 -5.91 2.58 10.86
C ALA A 80 -4.89 3.10 9.83
N ILE A 81 -3.72 2.46 9.74
CA ILE A 81 -2.75 2.74 8.68
C ILE A 81 -2.58 1.47 7.85
N ILE A 82 -2.62 1.60 6.52
CA ILE A 82 -2.42 0.49 5.58
C ILE A 82 -1.24 0.85 4.69
N ALA A 83 -0.20 0.03 4.69
CA ALA A 83 1.01 0.21 3.90
C ALA A 83 1.27 -1.04 3.03
N PRO A 84 0.96 -0.99 1.73
CA PRO A 84 1.32 -2.07 0.80
C PRO A 84 2.82 -2.08 0.51
N ASP A 85 3.33 -3.22 0.01
CA ASP A 85 4.63 -3.25 -0.65
C ASP A 85 4.61 -2.34 -1.89
N THR A 86 5.78 -1.93 -2.33
CA THR A 86 5.97 -0.92 -3.40
C THR A 86 5.97 -1.51 -4.80
N SER A 87 6.01 -2.83 -4.93
CA SER A 87 5.94 -3.56 -6.20
C SER A 87 5.56 -5.02 -5.97
N PRO A 88 5.23 -5.77 -7.03
CA PRO A 88 5.32 -7.23 -7.02
C PRO A 88 6.70 -7.69 -6.58
N ARG A 89 6.79 -8.90 -6.04
CA ARG A 89 8.05 -9.56 -5.68
C ARG A 89 8.07 -10.99 -6.21
N GLY A 90 9.27 -11.47 -6.60
CA GLY A 90 9.46 -12.85 -7.04
C GLY A 90 8.78 -13.18 -8.37
N THR A 91 8.63 -12.20 -9.26
CA THR A 91 8.13 -12.42 -10.61
C THR A 91 9.24 -12.84 -11.57
N ASP A 92 10.49 -12.60 -11.19
CA ASP A 92 11.71 -12.99 -11.92
C ASP A 92 11.73 -12.58 -13.40
N LEU A 93 11.17 -11.40 -13.69
CA LEU A 93 11.18 -10.85 -15.03
C LEU A 93 12.60 -10.42 -15.45
N PRO A 94 12.97 -10.56 -16.72
CA PRO A 94 14.27 -10.09 -17.20
C PRO A 94 14.49 -8.61 -16.89
N GLY A 95 15.59 -8.29 -16.18
CA GLY A 95 15.93 -6.93 -15.80
C GLY A 95 15.21 -6.39 -14.56
N GLU A 96 14.39 -7.19 -13.88
CA GLU A 96 13.59 -6.77 -12.72
C GLU A 96 14.42 -6.23 -11.55
N HIS A 97 15.65 -6.70 -11.42
CA HIS A 97 16.55 -6.37 -10.32
C HIS A 97 17.78 -5.57 -10.74
N ASP A 98 17.85 -5.13 -11.99
CA ASP A 98 19.07 -4.49 -12.53
C ASP A 98 19.23 -3.04 -12.05
N ARG A 99 18.12 -2.36 -11.70
CA ARG A 99 18.11 -0.95 -11.31
C ARG A 99 17.23 -0.74 -10.10
N TYR A 100 17.61 0.24 -9.25
CA TYR A 100 16.82 0.60 -8.06
C TYR A 100 15.53 1.38 -8.39
N ASP A 101 15.47 1.99 -9.56
CA ASP A 101 14.37 2.87 -10.02
C ASP A 101 13.48 2.22 -11.08
N PHE A 102 13.64 0.92 -11.32
CA PHE A 102 12.84 0.14 -12.25
C PHE A 102 12.67 -1.30 -11.77
N GLY A 103 11.47 -1.86 -11.89
CA GLY A 103 11.18 -3.23 -11.49
C GLY A 103 10.95 -3.37 -9.98
N SER A 104 11.70 -4.26 -9.34
CA SER A 104 11.50 -4.59 -7.92
C SER A 104 11.70 -3.38 -7.00
N GLY A 105 10.68 -3.06 -6.20
CA GLY A 105 10.67 -1.88 -5.33
C GLY A 105 10.37 -0.56 -6.06
N ALA A 106 9.99 -0.59 -7.32
CA ALA A 106 9.79 0.56 -8.19
C ALA A 106 8.51 0.46 -9.05
N GLY A 107 7.39 0.07 -8.43
CA GLY A 107 6.10 -0.08 -9.12
C GLY A 107 5.40 1.24 -9.45
N PHE A 108 5.87 2.37 -8.93
CA PHE A 108 5.37 3.74 -9.16
C PHE A 108 3.85 3.91 -8.98
N TYR A 109 3.16 2.90 -8.48
CA TYR A 109 1.69 2.87 -8.33
C TYR A 109 0.95 3.16 -9.64
N VAL A 110 1.51 2.63 -10.73
CA VAL A 110 0.95 2.68 -12.08
C VAL A 110 0.78 1.27 -12.63
N ASN A 111 0.07 1.15 -13.75
CA ASN A 111 -0.04 -0.09 -14.50
C ASN A 111 0.95 -0.06 -15.67
N ALA A 112 1.81 -1.07 -15.77
CA ALA A 112 2.65 -1.27 -16.94
C ALA A 112 1.80 -1.60 -18.17
N THR A 113 2.22 -1.09 -19.33
CA THR A 113 1.47 -1.23 -20.59
C THR A 113 2.12 -2.20 -21.57
N GLN A 114 3.37 -2.63 -21.31
CA GLN A 114 4.14 -3.48 -22.22
C GLN A 114 4.45 -4.83 -21.60
N ALA A 115 4.41 -5.87 -22.43
CA ALA A 115 4.86 -7.20 -22.03
C ALA A 115 6.39 -7.22 -21.82
N PRO A 116 6.89 -8.02 -20.87
CA PRO A 116 6.15 -8.92 -19.98
C PRO A 116 5.60 -8.25 -18.72
N TRP A 117 5.91 -6.97 -18.48
CA TRP A 117 5.62 -6.22 -17.26
C TRP A 117 4.12 -6.07 -16.96
N ASN A 118 3.29 -5.89 -18.00
CA ASN A 118 1.86 -5.66 -17.85
C ASN A 118 1.08 -6.84 -17.26
N ALA A 119 1.70 -8.01 -17.16
CA ALA A 119 1.10 -9.16 -16.49
C ALA A 119 1.15 -9.05 -14.95
N HIS A 120 2.16 -8.37 -14.41
CA HIS A 120 2.42 -8.34 -12.98
C HIS A 120 2.50 -6.91 -12.39
N TYR A 121 3.03 -5.94 -13.13
CA TYR A 121 3.25 -4.59 -12.63
C TYR A 121 2.02 -3.70 -12.85
N ARG A 122 0.94 -3.96 -12.09
CA ARG A 122 -0.33 -3.23 -12.13
C ARG A 122 -0.66 -2.64 -10.77
N MET A 123 0.31 -1.94 -10.19
CA MET A 123 0.22 -1.41 -8.83
C MET A 123 -0.89 -0.36 -8.65
N TYR A 124 -1.30 0.34 -9.72
CA TYR A 124 -2.44 1.25 -9.65
C TYR A 124 -3.74 0.50 -9.36
N ASP A 125 -4.09 -0.52 -10.14
CA ASP A 125 -5.29 -1.34 -9.92
C ASP A 125 -5.24 -2.04 -8.56
N TYR A 126 -4.05 -2.52 -8.18
CA TYR A 126 -3.86 -3.16 -6.88
C TYR A 126 -4.20 -2.24 -5.71
N VAL A 127 -3.68 -1.00 -5.66
CA VAL A 127 -3.89 -0.09 -4.53
C VAL A 127 -5.21 0.66 -4.58
N THR A 128 -5.86 0.77 -5.76
CA THR A 128 -7.13 1.50 -5.89
C THR A 128 -8.36 0.59 -5.90
N GLU A 129 -8.20 -0.70 -6.22
CA GLU A 129 -9.32 -1.62 -6.39
C GLU A 129 -9.17 -2.88 -5.53
N GLU A 130 -8.16 -3.73 -5.80
CA GLU A 130 -8.04 -5.05 -5.19
C GLU A 130 -7.80 -4.98 -3.68
N LEU A 131 -6.75 -4.29 -3.25
CA LEU A 131 -6.40 -4.23 -1.83
C LEU A 131 -7.47 -3.50 -0.99
N PRO A 132 -8.09 -2.39 -1.43
CA PRO A 132 -9.21 -1.80 -0.71
C PRO A 132 -10.41 -2.74 -0.53
N ALA A 133 -10.77 -3.52 -1.54
CA ALA A 133 -11.83 -4.51 -1.44
C ALA A 133 -11.47 -5.60 -0.41
N LEU A 134 -10.26 -6.15 -0.50
CA LEU A 134 -9.77 -7.18 0.41
C LEU A 134 -9.78 -6.72 1.88
N VAL A 135 -9.20 -5.56 2.17
CA VAL A 135 -9.13 -5.06 3.57
C VAL A 135 -10.49 -4.60 4.08
N GLY A 136 -11.37 -4.09 3.22
CA GLY A 136 -12.74 -3.71 3.57
C GLY A 136 -13.60 -4.90 4.02
N GLU A 137 -13.35 -6.08 3.45
CA GLU A 137 -14.02 -7.33 3.82
C GLU A 137 -13.49 -7.89 5.15
N HIS A 138 -12.18 -7.86 5.36
CA HIS A 138 -11.52 -8.60 6.44
C HIS A 138 -11.14 -7.77 7.67
N LEU A 139 -11.08 -6.44 7.54
CA LEU A 139 -10.64 -5.56 8.63
C LEU A 139 -11.77 -4.62 9.10
N PRO A 140 -11.74 -4.17 10.36
CA PRO A 140 -12.78 -3.30 10.92
C PRO A 140 -12.67 -1.85 10.42
N LEU A 141 -12.81 -1.64 9.12
CA LEU A 141 -12.75 -0.34 8.47
C LEU A 141 -14.16 0.21 8.18
N ASN A 142 -14.33 1.52 8.28
CA ASN A 142 -15.63 2.19 8.09
C ASN A 142 -15.86 2.77 6.68
N GLY A 143 -14.94 2.49 5.74
CA GLY A 143 -15.03 2.96 4.35
C GLY A 143 -14.57 4.41 4.13
N ARG A 144 -14.16 5.15 5.17
CA ARG A 144 -13.54 6.47 5.01
C ARG A 144 -12.04 6.31 4.84
N HIS A 145 -11.51 6.78 3.71
CA HIS A 145 -10.11 6.64 3.35
C HIS A 145 -9.45 8.00 3.13
N ALA A 146 -8.22 8.14 3.63
CA ALA A 146 -7.26 9.17 3.23
C ALA A 146 -6.05 8.48 2.59
N ILE A 147 -5.32 9.17 1.73
CA ILE A 147 -4.12 8.63 1.09
C ILE A 147 -2.94 9.58 1.29
N SER A 148 -1.78 9.00 1.53
CA SER A 148 -0.53 9.74 1.70
C SER A 148 0.65 8.93 1.19
N GLY A 149 1.77 9.58 0.96
CA GLY A 149 2.98 8.89 0.54
C GLY A 149 4.18 9.82 0.44
N HIS A 150 5.34 9.21 0.29
CA HIS A 150 6.63 9.91 0.17
C HIS A 150 7.34 9.56 -1.13
N SER A 151 7.96 10.54 -1.79
CA SER A 151 8.77 10.35 -3.01
C SER A 151 7.94 9.70 -4.14
N MET A 152 8.32 8.50 -4.62
CA MET A 152 7.52 7.67 -5.54
C MET A 152 6.09 7.46 -5.02
N GLY A 153 5.93 7.20 -3.71
CA GLY A 153 4.63 7.05 -3.09
C GLY A 153 3.84 8.35 -2.96
N GLY A 154 4.53 9.50 -2.83
CA GLY A 154 3.88 10.81 -2.90
C GLY A 154 3.29 11.09 -4.28
N HIS A 155 4.01 10.72 -5.35
CA HIS A 155 3.49 10.70 -6.71
C HIS A 155 2.26 9.77 -6.83
N GLY A 156 2.40 8.53 -6.34
CA GLY A 156 1.31 7.56 -6.35
C GLY A 156 0.05 8.06 -5.63
N ALA A 157 0.21 8.67 -4.44
CA ALA A 157 -0.90 9.23 -3.68
C ALA A 157 -1.66 10.32 -4.46
N LEU A 158 -0.94 11.22 -5.12
CA LEU A 158 -1.54 12.25 -5.98
C LEU A 158 -2.27 11.63 -7.18
N VAL A 159 -1.64 10.69 -7.88
CA VAL A 159 -2.25 10.02 -9.04
C VAL A 159 -3.52 9.27 -8.63
N CYS A 160 -3.45 8.46 -7.57
CA CYS A 160 -4.60 7.69 -7.08
C CYS A 160 -5.77 8.60 -6.66
N ALA A 161 -5.50 9.68 -5.91
CA ALA A 161 -6.54 10.58 -5.44
C ALA A 161 -7.17 11.39 -6.58
N LEU A 162 -6.37 11.93 -7.49
CA LEU A 162 -6.87 12.78 -8.57
C LEU A 162 -7.64 11.99 -9.64
N ARG A 163 -7.27 10.74 -9.88
CA ARG A 163 -7.96 9.86 -10.83
C ARG A 163 -9.23 9.21 -10.29
N ASN A 164 -9.39 9.17 -8.95
CA ASN A 164 -10.55 8.55 -8.28
C ASN A 164 -11.26 9.58 -7.39
N PRO A 165 -11.94 10.60 -7.97
CA PRO A 165 -12.65 11.60 -7.19
C PRO A 165 -13.71 10.94 -6.29
N GLY A 166 -13.68 11.26 -4.99
CA GLY A 166 -14.61 10.72 -4.01
C GLY A 166 -14.18 9.42 -3.31
N GLN A 167 -13.13 8.75 -3.78
CA GLN A 167 -12.59 7.56 -3.10
C GLN A 167 -11.81 7.92 -1.83
N TYR A 168 -11.12 9.06 -1.84
CA TYR A 168 -10.32 9.53 -0.71
C TYR A 168 -10.85 10.86 -0.19
N THR A 169 -10.95 10.99 1.12
CA THR A 169 -11.40 12.23 1.79
C THR A 169 -10.31 13.29 1.84
N SER A 170 -9.04 12.89 1.77
CA SER A 170 -7.88 13.78 1.72
C SER A 170 -6.68 13.09 1.09
N VAL A 171 -5.75 13.89 0.56
CA VAL A 171 -4.46 13.46 0.05
C VAL A 171 -3.35 14.33 0.63
N SER A 172 -2.24 13.71 1.03
CA SER A 172 -1.01 14.40 1.43
C SER A 172 0.18 13.74 0.72
N ALA A 173 1.04 14.55 0.11
CA ALA A 173 2.20 14.05 -0.61
C ALA A 173 3.48 14.70 -0.08
N PHE A 174 4.40 13.87 0.40
CA PHE A 174 5.70 14.32 0.93
C PHE A 174 6.77 14.15 -0.14
N ALA A 175 7.44 15.24 -0.52
CA ALA A 175 8.48 15.26 -1.55
C ALA A 175 8.14 14.40 -2.79
N PRO A 176 6.94 14.58 -3.40
CA PRO A 176 6.51 13.72 -4.50
C PRO A 176 7.40 13.89 -5.74
N ILE A 177 7.55 12.82 -6.52
CA ILE A 177 8.08 12.92 -7.87
C ILE A 177 7.01 13.61 -8.72
N ALA A 178 7.11 14.93 -8.87
CA ALA A 178 6.04 15.73 -9.49
C ALA A 178 6.10 15.73 -11.01
N ASN A 179 7.27 15.44 -11.61
CA ASN A 179 7.45 15.41 -13.06
C ASN A 179 8.31 14.22 -13.50
N PRO A 180 7.75 12.99 -13.50
CA PRO A 180 8.51 11.77 -13.82
C PRO A 180 9.08 11.75 -15.25
N THR A 181 8.53 12.53 -16.18
CA THR A 181 9.04 12.63 -17.55
C THR A 181 10.41 13.31 -17.65
N GLN A 182 10.86 13.94 -16.58
CA GLN A 182 12.17 14.57 -16.48
C GLN A 182 13.18 13.76 -15.65
N CYS A 183 12.78 12.59 -15.18
CA CYS A 183 13.56 11.71 -14.31
C CYS A 183 14.03 10.45 -15.06
N ALA A 184 14.49 10.60 -16.29
CA ALA A 184 15.00 9.48 -17.12
C ALA A 184 16.51 9.33 -17.00
#